data_90e47fff4156e652fb72ee3cd8ce3dbf
#
_entry.id   90e47fff4156e652fb72ee3cd8ce3dbf
#
_cell.length_a   1.000
_cell.length_b   1.000
_cell.length_c   1.000
_cell.angle_alpha   90.00
_cell.angle_beta   90.00
_cell.angle_gamma   90.00
#
_symmetry.space_group_name_H-M   'P 1'
#
loop_
_entity.id
_entity.type
_entity.pdbx_description
1 polymer ?
#
loop_
_entity_poly.entity_id
_entity_poly.type
_entity_poly.pdbx_seq_one_letter_code
_entity_poly.pdbx_strand_id
1 'polypeptide(L)'
;MSCPHAAGAAAYLKTFHPDWSPSAIKSALMTTGTSLVASLAVSFLFEFYGSNYVCFLVLTAWPMNATNVYEEGEFAFGAGHINPVKAIEPGLVYETLKEDYIKMLCSIKISFFGTCPKGVKGSPKDLNYPSMQALVESDNSFTVEFPRTVTNVGPAGLTYKAKVNTDSHINVSVKPSTLSFKSSGEKKSFVVTVSGKGLPKQTRVSASIVWSDGIHNVRSPIVVYT
;
A
#
# COMPACT_ATOMS: atom_id res chain seq x y z
N MET A 1 11.77 11.69 -14.61
CA MET A 1 12.80 10.64 -14.27
C MET A 1 12.23 9.48 -13.44
N SER A 2 11.14 9.65 -12.68
CA SER A 2 10.53 8.57 -11.87
C SER A 2 9.93 7.40 -12.68
N CYS A 3 9.33 7.68 -13.84
CA CYS A 3 8.72 6.65 -14.67
C CYS A 3 9.71 5.56 -15.13
N PRO A 4 10.91 5.87 -15.68
CA PRO A 4 11.88 4.84 -16.02
C PRO A 4 12.33 4.00 -14.83
N HIS A 5 12.46 4.58 -13.63
CA HIS A 5 12.81 3.83 -12.43
C HIS A 5 11.71 2.83 -12.04
N ALA A 6 10.45 3.26 -12.07
CA ALA A 6 9.34 2.36 -11.80
C ALA A 6 9.22 1.24 -12.85
N ALA A 7 9.42 1.58 -14.14
CA ALA A 7 9.42 0.59 -15.21
C ALA A 7 10.58 -0.41 -15.08
N GLY A 8 11.79 0.07 -14.74
CA GLY A 8 12.96 -0.79 -14.48
C GLY A 8 12.74 -1.73 -13.29
N ALA A 9 12.18 -1.24 -12.19
CA ALA A 9 11.84 -2.06 -11.03
C ALA A 9 10.78 -3.13 -11.38
N ALA A 10 9.75 -2.76 -12.15
CA ALA A 10 8.74 -3.71 -12.62
C ALA A 10 9.33 -4.78 -13.55
N ALA A 11 10.20 -4.38 -14.49
CA ALA A 11 10.90 -5.30 -15.36
C ALA A 11 11.80 -6.27 -14.57
N TYR A 12 12.53 -5.76 -13.57
CA TYR A 12 13.34 -6.57 -12.67
C TYR A 12 12.50 -7.62 -11.94
N LEU A 13 11.36 -7.24 -11.34
CA LEU A 13 10.46 -8.21 -10.71
C LEU A 13 9.93 -9.25 -11.69
N LYS A 14 9.64 -8.84 -12.93
CA LYS A 14 9.14 -9.73 -13.98
C LYS A 14 10.14 -10.83 -14.35
N THR A 15 11.46 -10.65 -14.13
CA THR A 15 12.46 -11.70 -14.35
C THR A 15 12.38 -12.80 -13.30
N PHE A 16 11.97 -12.50 -12.07
CA PHE A 16 11.80 -13.50 -11.00
C PHE A 16 10.40 -14.12 -11.03
N HIS A 17 9.41 -13.35 -11.44
CA HIS A 17 7.99 -13.73 -11.44
C HIS A 17 7.35 -13.48 -12.81
N PRO A 18 7.69 -14.27 -13.83
CA PRO A 18 7.19 -14.08 -15.19
C PRO A 18 5.67 -14.18 -15.30
N ASP A 19 5.03 -14.93 -14.38
CA ASP A 19 3.59 -15.15 -14.37
C ASP A 19 2.79 -14.10 -13.59
N TRP A 20 3.46 -13.19 -12.87
CA TRP A 20 2.75 -12.17 -12.11
C TRP A 20 2.02 -11.17 -12.99
N SER A 21 0.80 -10.87 -12.58
CA SER A 21 -0.01 -9.83 -13.19
C SER A 21 0.58 -8.43 -12.93
N PRO A 22 0.26 -7.43 -13.75
CA PRO A 22 0.65 -6.05 -13.48
C PRO A 22 0.20 -5.54 -12.10
N SER A 23 -0.95 -5.99 -11.60
CA SER A 23 -1.44 -5.63 -10.28
C SER A 23 -0.63 -6.28 -9.16
N ALA A 24 -0.19 -7.52 -9.32
CA ALA A 24 0.69 -8.20 -8.36
C ALA A 24 2.06 -7.49 -8.27
N ILE A 25 2.67 -7.15 -9.41
CA ILE A 25 3.92 -6.40 -9.47
C ILE A 25 3.78 -5.03 -8.79
N LYS A 26 2.72 -4.29 -9.13
CA LYS A 26 2.42 -3.00 -8.50
C LYS A 26 2.25 -3.15 -6.98
N SER A 27 1.50 -4.16 -6.55
CA SER A 27 1.29 -4.45 -5.14
C SER A 27 2.62 -4.72 -4.44
N ALA A 28 3.46 -5.59 -4.98
CA ALA A 28 4.76 -5.89 -4.40
C ALA A 28 5.62 -4.64 -4.21
N LEU A 29 5.71 -3.78 -5.23
CA LEU A 29 6.47 -2.51 -5.14
C LEU A 29 5.89 -1.54 -4.11
N MET A 30 4.55 -1.44 -4.01
CA MET A 30 3.90 -0.52 -3.08
C MET A 30 3.97 -0.99 -1.63
N THR A 31 3.82 -2.29 -1.38
CA THR A 31 3.71 -2.82 -0.01
C THR A 31 5.05 -3.05 0.65
N THR A 32 6.13 -3.15 -0.11
CA THR A 32 7.51 -3.32 0.37
C THR A 32 8.32 -2.04 0.38
N GLY A 33 7.72 -0.92 -0.01
CA GLY A 33 8.34 0.39 0.01
C GLY A 33 8.87 0.75 1.41
N THR A 34 10.03 1.40 1.45
CA THR A 34 10.67 1.81 2.70
C THR A 34 10.18 3.21 3.08
N SER A 35 9.74 3.40 4.33
CA SER A 35 9.46 4.74 4.84
C SER A 35 10.78 5.50 5.04
N LEU A 36 10.76 6.81 4.79
CA LEU A 36 11.93 7.70 4.90
C LEU A 36 12.64 7.63 6.27
N VAL A 37 11.89 7.38 7.34
CA VAL A 37 12.44 7.30 8.71
C VAL A 37 13.36 6.09 8.89
N ALA A 38 13.06 4.97 8.25
CA ALA A 38 13.91 3.77 8.32
C ALA A 38 15.19 3.92 7.48
N SER A 39 15.15 4.72 6.41
CA SER A 39 16.31 4.98 5.55
C SER A 39 17.40 5.82 6.23
N LEU A 40 17.01 6.77 7.09
CA LEU A 40 17.96 7.58 7.84
C LEU A 40 18.76 6.76 8.88
N ALA A 41 18.14 5.76 9.50
CA ALA A 41 18.81 4.91 10.48
C ALA A 41 19.89 4.00 9.86
N VAL A 42 19.70 3.58 8.62
CA VAL A 42 20.69 2.74 7.90
C VAL A 42 21.90 3.58 7.44
N SER A 43 21.70 4.85 7.06
CA SER A 43 22.80 5.74 6.68
C SER A 43 23.75 6.06 7.85
N PHE A 44 23.21 6.16 9.08
CA PHE A 44 24.02 6.46 10.27
C PHE A 44 24.86 5.27 10.76
N LEU A 45 24.47 4.03 10.47
CA LEU A 45 25.21 2.85 10.89
C LEU A 45 26.42 2.51 10.01
N PHE A 46 26.50 3.05 8.80
CA PHE A 46 27.63 2.80 7.88
C PHE A 46 28.79 3.78 7.99
N GLU A 47 28.64 4.89 8.68
CA GLU A 47 29.75 5.84 8.90
C GLU A 47 30.75 5.40 9.98
N PHE A 48 30.48 4.32 10.73
CA PHE A 48 31.34 3.88 11.83
C PHE A 48 32.35 2.77 11.49
N TYR A 49 32.35 2.22 10.28
CA TYR A 49 33.35 1.25 9.84
C TYR A 49 34.12 1.76 8.62
N GLY A 50 35.28 2.36 8.91
CA GLY A 50 36.20 2.87 7.91
C GLY A 50 36.69 1.80 6.93
N SER A 51 36.02 1.67 5.83
CA SER A 51 36.52 1.01 4.63
C SER A 51 36.06 1.77 3.39
N ASN A 52 37.03 2.16 2.56
CA ASN A 52 36.89 3.01 1.37
C ASN A 52 36.17 2.37 0.17
N TYR A 53 35.19 1.57 0.41
CA TYR A 53 34.22 1.13 -0.60
C TYR A 53 32.85 1.66 -0.22
N VAL A 54 32.65 2.95 -0.49
CA VAL A 54 31.31 3.52 -0.54
C VAL A 54 30.61 2.86 -1.71
N CYS A 55 30.01 1.69 -1.47
CA CYS A 55 28.90 1.26 -2.27
C CYS A 55 27.79 2.27 -1.99
N PHE A 56 27.77 3.33 -2.78
CA PHE A 56 26.68 4.28 -2.85
C PHE A 56 25.46 3.52 -3.38
N LEU A 57 24.87 2.70 -2.54
CA LEU A 57 23.46 2.42 -2.61
C LEU A 57 22.78 3.75 -2.33
N VAL A 58 22.73 4.60 -3.36
CA VAL A 58 22.01 5.86 -3.33
C VAL A 58 20.54 5.54 -3.14
N LEU A 59 20.17 5.35 -1.89
CA LEU A 59 18.82 5.28 -1.40
C LEU A 59 18.26 6.70 -1.21
N THR A 60 18.57 7.61 -2.09
CA THR A 60 18.18 8.99 -1.91
C THR A 60 17.44 9.52 -3.11
N ALA A 61 16.15 9.16 -3.17
CA ALA A 61 15.23 10.19 -3.59
C ALA A 61 14.86 10.98 -2.32
N TRP A 62 15.63 11.97 -1.98
CA TRP A 62 15.19 13.00 -1.06
C TRP A 62 14.05 13.74 -1.73
N PRO A 63 12.90 13.96 -1.05
CA PRO A 63 11.94 14.93 -1.53
C PRO A 63 12.68 16.27 -1.63
N MET A 64 12.55 16.96 -2.75
CA MET A 64 13.27 18.22 -3.03
C MET A 64 12.94 19.36 -2.05
N ASN A 65 11.95 19.18 -1.16
CA ASN A 65 11.61 20.07 -0.05
C ASN A 65 11.28 19.26 1.20
N ALA A 66 12.26 19.10 2.07
CA ALA A 66 12.10 18.39 3.35
C ALA A 66 11.10 19.08 4.30
N THR A 67 10.80 20.36 4.10
CA THR A 67 9.89 21.12 4.94
C THR A 67 8.41 20.81 4.70
N ASN A 68 8.03 20.41 3.48
CA ASN A 68 6.62 20.19 3.12
C ASN A 68 6.21 18.73 3.07
N VAL A 69 7.14 17.78 3.21
CA VAL A 69 6.85 16.34 3.13
C VAL A 69 5.93 15.87 4.24
N TYR A 70 6.02 16.49 5.40
CA TYR A 70 5.17 16.16 6.53
C TYR A 70 3.74 16.68 6.38
N GLU A 71 3.54 17.76 5.64
CA GLU A 71 2.21 18.33 5.40
C GLU A 71 1.45 17.58 4.29
N GLU A 72 2.16 17.07 3.26
CA GLU A 72 1.53 16.39 2.13
C GLU A 72 1.46 14.87 2.30
N GLY A 73 2.34 14.28 3.11
CA GLY A 73 2.31 12.87 3.47
C GLY A 73 2.28 11.92 2.27
N GLU A 74 1.42 10.94 2.30
CA GLU A 74 1.26 9.94 1.26
C GLU A 74 0.82 10.53 -0.10
N PHE A 75 0.28 11.75 -0.15
CA PHE A 75 -0.01 12.42 -1.43
C PHE A 75 1.26 12.92 -2.13
N ALA A 76 2.36 13.14 -1.39
CA ALA A 76 3.65 13.51 -1.96
C ALA A 76 4.51 12.29 -2.29
N PHE A 77 4.64 11.33 -1.38
CA PHE A 77 5.55 10.20 -1.51
C PHE A 77 4.87 8.84 -1.70
N GLY A 78 3.53 8.79 -1.79
CA GLY A 78 2.77 7.55 -2.01
C GLY A 78 3.00 6.53 -0.90
N ALA A 79 3.31 5.29 -1.29
CA ALA A 79 3.59 4.20 -0.35
C ALA A 79 5.04 4.20 0.20
N GLY A 80 5.88 5.14 -0.25
CA GLY A 80 7.28 5.26 0.14
C GLY A 80 8.25 5.00 -1.02
N HIS A 81 9.54 4.92 -0.70
CA HIS A 81 10.58 4.68 -1.69
C HIS A 81 10.55 3.22 -2.17
N ILE A 82 10.65 3.03 -3.49
CA ILE A 82 10.64 1.70 -4.13
C ILE A 82 11.84 0.87 -3.63
N ASN A 83 11.57 -0.37 -3.23
CA ASN A 83 12.59 -1.34 -2.85
C ASN A 83 12.44 -2.61 -3.70
N PRO A 84 13.07 -2.71 -4.88
CA PRO A 84 12.90 -3.82 -5.78
C PRO A 84 13.38 -5.15 -5.19
N VAL A 85 14.40 -5.13 -4.34
CA VAL A 85 14.94 -6.34 -3.70
C VAL A 85 13.93 -6.97 -2.76
N LYS A 86 13.30 -6.15 -1.89
CA LYS A 86 12.23 -6.65 -1.01
C LYS A 86 10.96 -7.03 -1.77
N ALA A 87 10.73 -6.42 -2.91
CA ALA A 87 9.56 -6.69 -3.73
C ALA A 87 9.61 -8.04 -4.46
N ILE A 88 10.78 -8.70 -4.54
CA ILE A 88 10.89 -10.07 -5.05
C ILE A 88 10.11 -11.04 -4.15
N GLU A 89 10.20 -10.88 -2.84
CA GLU A 89 9.53 -11.72 -1.84
C GLU A 89 8.64 -10.86 -0.92
N PRO A 90 7.52 -10.34 -1.42
CA PRO A 90 6.68 -9.43 -0.64
C PRO A 90 5.82 -10.17 0.40
N GLY A 91 5.72 -11.49 0.32
CA GLY A 91 4.87 -12.33 1.16
C GLY A 91 3.41 -12.35 0.72
N LEU A 92 2.74 -11.19 0.68
CA LEU A 92 1.36 -11.05 0.23
C LEU A 92 1.26 -10.03 -0.91
N VAL A 93 0.36 -10.30 -1.86
CA VAL A 93 0.04 -9.36 -2.94
C VAL A 93 -1.46 -9.11 -3.02
N TYR A 94 -1.83 -7.88 -3.39
CA TYR A 94 -3.18 -7.50 -3.77
C TYR A 94 -3.33 -7.69 -5.28
N GLU A 95 -4.23 -8.55 -5.69
CA GLU A 95 -4.57 -8.72 -7.10
C GLU A 95 -5.85 -7.95 -7.42
N THR A 96 -5.82 -7.14 -8.46
CA THR A 96 -6.96 -6.43 -9.01
C THR A 96 -7.21 -6.98 -10.39
N LEU A 97 -8.36 -7.61 -10.59
CA LEU A 97 -8.74 -8.21 -11.85
C LEU A 97 -9.41 -7.18 -12.77
N LYS A 98 -9.54 -7.51 -14.05
CA LYS A 98 -10.20 -6.67 -15.05
C LYS A 98 -11.64 -6.30 -14.61
N GLU A 99 -12.35 -7.26 -14.05
CA GLU A 99 -13.71 -7.10 -13.57
C GLU A 99 -13.82 -6.07 -12.42
N ASP A 100 -12.81 -5.98 -11.57
CA ASP A 100 -12.77 -5.00 -10.47
C ASP A 100 -12.61 -3.58 -11.01
N TYR A 101 -11.77 -3.40 -12.04
CA TYR A 101 -11.65 -2.11 -12.74
C TYR A 101 -12.95 -1.73 -13.45
N ILE A 102 -13.62 -2.67 -14.11
CA ILE A 102 -14.92 -2.42 -14.75
C ILE A 102 -15.95 -2.00 -13.70
N LYS A 103 -16.03 -2.68 -12.56
CA LYS A 103 -16.92 -2.30 -11.45
C LYS A 103 -16.63 -0.88 -10.96
N MET A 104 -15.37 -0.57 -10.75
CA MET A 104 -14.94 0.77 -10.33
C MET A 104 -15.37 1.83 -11.35
N LEU A 105 -15.07 1.64 -12.65
CA LEU A 105 -15.42 2.59 -13.71
C LEU A 105 -16.93 2.78 -13.84
N CYS A 106 -17.70 1.70 -13.72
CA CYS A 106 -19.16 1.79 -13.75
C CYS A 106 -19.73 2.53 -12.52
N SER A 107 -19.08 2.44 -11.37
CA SER A 107 -19.54 3.11 -10.15
C SER A 107 -19.38 4.64 -10.23
N ILE A 108 -18.39 5.13 -10.95
CA ILE A 108 -18.14 6.57 -11.15
C ILE A 108 -18.83 7.14 -12.42
N LYS A 109 -19.70 6.34 -13.06
CA LYS A 109 -20.51 6.73 -14.24
C LYS A 109 -19.69 7.31 -15.40
N ILE A 110 -18.46 6.87 -15.59
CA ILE A 110 -17.66 7.24 -16.76
C ILE A 110 -18.16 6.41 -17.95
N SER A 111 -18.94 7.04 -18.85
CA SER A 111 -19.53 6.42 -20.04
C SER A 111 -18.53 6.08 -21.15
N PHE A 112 -17.25 6.23 -20.95
CA PHE A 112 -16.22 6.14 -22.00
C PHE A 112 -15.97 4.72 -22.52
N PHE A 113 -16.40 3.69 -21.81
CA PHE A 113 -16.00 2.29 -22.06
C PHE A 113 -17.15 1.34 -22.42
N GLY A 114 -18.26 1.84 -22.96
CA GLY A 114 -19.38 1.01 -23.34
C GLY A 114 -20.44 0.88 -22.23
N THR A 115 -21.37 -0.05 -22.42
CA THR A 115 -22.50 -0.27 -21.48
C THR A 115 -21.99 -1.03 -20.27
N CYS A 116 -22.18 -0.46 -19.08
CA CYS A 116 -21.95 -1.19 -17.84
C CYS A 116 -22.87 -2.41 -17.74
N PRO A 117 -22.36 -3.57 -17.31
CA PRO A 117 -23.19 -4.74 -17.10
C PRO A 117 -24.33 -4.42 -16.12
N LYS A 118 -25.52 -4.91 -16.43
CA LYS A 118 -26.70 -4.69 -15.57
C LYS A 118 -26.45 -5.24 -14.16
N GLY A 119 -26.78 -4.42 -13.15
CA GLY A 119 -26.67 -4.86 -11.75
C GLY A 119 -25.30 -4.73 -11.12
N VAL A 120 -24.29 -4.20 -11.82
CA VAL A 120 -22.98 -3.90 -11.24
C VAL A 120 -23.12 -2.78 -10.20
N LYS A 121 -22.98 -3.15 -8.93
CA LYS A 121 -22.89 -2.22 -7.81
C LYS A 121 -21.45 -2.26 -7.28
N GLY A 122 -20.89 -1.13 -6.96
CA GLY A 122 -19.56 -1.01 -6.38
C GLY A 122 -19.25 0.43 -6.01
N SER A 123 -18.15 0.64 -5.32
CA SER A 123 -17.61 1.95 -5.02
C SER A 123 -16.12 1.96 -5.38
N PRO A 124 -15.54 3.10 -5.80
CA PRO A 124 -14.09 3.18 -6.05
C PRO A 124 -13.24 2.71 -4.87
N LYS A 125 -13.72 2.92 -3.63
CA LYS A 125 -13.05 2.47 -2.41
C LYS A 125 -12.94 0.94 -2.26
N ASP A 126 -13.80 0.19 -2.97
CA ASP A 126 -13.85 -1.27 -2.92
C ASP A 126 -12.83 -1.92 -3.87
N LEU A 127 -12.15 -1.13 -4.71
CA LEU A 127 -11.09 -1.63 -5.57
C LEU A 127 -10.00 -2.30 -4.73
N ASN A 128 -9.63 -3.54 -5.08
CA ASN A 128 -8.63 -4.30 -4.34
C ASN A 128 -7.21 -3.75 -4.58
N TYR A 129 -6.95 -2.59 -4.00
CA TYR A 129 -5.71 -1.82 -4.17
C TYR A 129 -4.94 -1.75 -2.84
N PRO A 130 -3.59 -1.75 -2.86
CA PRO A 130 -2.78 -1.75 -1.65
C PRO A 130 -2.97 -0.52 -0.76
N SER A 131 -3.32 0.63 -1.34
CA SER A 131 -3.61 1.85 -0.57
C SER A 131 -5.11 2.08 -0.41
N MET A 132 -5.47 2.86 0.61
CA MET A 132 -6.85 3.20 0.93
C MET A 132 -6.97 4.70 1.15
N GLN A 133 -8.00 5.32 0.58
CA GLN A 133 -8.28 6.72 0.84
C GLN A 133 -9.79 6.97 1.00
N ALA A 134 -10.13 7.91 1.86
CA ALA A 134 -11.50 8.37 2.05
C ALA A 134 -11.55 9.89 2.11
N LEU A 135 -12.44 10.47 1.32
CA LEU A 135 -12.94 11.84 1.51
C LEU A 135 -14.11 11.76 2.47
N VAL A 136 -14.07 12.53 3.55
CA VAL A 136 -15.12 12.59 4.57
C VAL A 136 -15.62 14.03 4.71
N GLU A 137 -16.84 14.20 5.21
CA GLU A 137 -17.37 15.51 5.51
C GLU A 137 -16.70 16.07 6.76
N SER A 138 -16.32 17.35 6.71
CA SER A 138 -15.73 18.05 7.85
C SER A 138 -16.72 18.10 9.02
N ASP A 139 -16.17 18.06 10.24
CA ASP A 139 -16.88 18.19 11.51
C ASP A 139 -17.92 17.11 11.80
N ASN A 140 -18.15 16.16 10.89
CA ASN A 140 -19.05 15.04 11.05
C ASN A 140 -18.32 13.76 11.47
N SER A 141 -18.97 12.95 12.31
CA SER A 141 -18.48 11.59 12.57
C SER A 141 -18.61 10.72 11.32
N PHE A 142 -17.62 9.90 11.09
CA PHE A 142 -17.60 9.02 9.91
C PHE A 142 -17.17 7.61 10.26
N THR A 143 -17.60 6.66 9.44
CA THR A 143 -17.11 5.29 9.42
C THR A 143 -17.05 4.82 7.97
N VAL A 144 -15.87 4.41 7.53
CA VAL A 144 -15.62 3.91 6.17
C VAL A 144 -15.01 2.53 6.25
N GLU A 145 -15.52 1.62 5.44
CA GLU A 145 -15.01 0.25 5.33
C GLU A 145 -14.33 0.02 3.98
N PHE A 146 -13.20 -0.67 4.03
CA PHE A 146 -12.44 -1.07 2.87
C PHE A 146 -12.29 -2.60 2.86
N PRO A 147 -13.11 -3.33 2.08
CA PRO A 147 -12.89 -4.75 1.85
C PRO A 147 -11.64 -4.95 1.01
N ARG A 148 -10.81 -5.90 1.40
CA ARG A 148 -9.55 -6.23 0.71
C ARG A 148 -9.35 -7.72 0.68
N THR A 149 -8.66 -8.19 -0.35
CA THR A 149 -8.25 -9.59 -0.51
C THR A 149 -6.77 -9.64 -0.86
N VAL A 150 -6.03 -10.47 -0.18
CA VAL A 150 -4.61 -10.71 -0.44
C VAL A 150 -4.38 -12.16 -0.82
N THR A 151 -3.38 -12.37 -1.68
CA THR A 151 -2.91 -13.68 -2.10
C THR A 151 -1.55 -13.94 -1.46
N ASN A 152 -1.37 -15.10 -0.85
CA ASN A 152 -0.07 -15.53 -0.36
C ASN A 152 0.81 -15.92 -1.56
N VAL A 153 1.93 -15.24 -1.75
CA VAL A 153 2.94 -15.57 -2.78
C VAL A 153 4.21 -16.15 -2.15
N GLY A 154 4.24 -16.22 -0.83
CA GLY A 154 5.29 -16.89 -0.07
C GLY A 154 5.02 -18.38 0.15
N PRO A 155 5.83 -19.03 1.02
CA PRO A 155 5.67 -20.43 1.38
C PRO A 155 4.31 -20.76 2.00
N ALA A 156 4.01 -22.06 2.06
CA ALA A 156 2.85 -22.59 2.79
C ALA A 156 3.05 -22.47 4.31
N GLY A 157 1.95 -22.41 5.06
CA GLY A 157 1.96 -22.43 6.52
C GLY A 157 2.24 -21.07 7.18
N LEU A 158 2.31 -19.98 6.44
CA LEU A 158 2.56 -18.65 7.00
C LEU A 158 1.32 -18.07 7.68
N THR A 159 1.55 -17.35 8.77
CA THR A 159 0.52 -16.64 9.51
C THR A 159 0.92 -15.18 9.69
N TYR A 160 0.12 -14.28 9.13
CA TYR A 160 0.30 -12.84 9.22
C TYR A 160 -0.59 -12.24 10.29
N LYS A 161 -0.04 -11.33 11.09
CA LYS A 161 -0.78 -10.52 12.07
C LYS A 161 -0.83 -9.07 11.61
N ALA A 162 -1.99 -8.45 11.70
CA ALA A 162 -2.16 -7.04 11.39
C ALA A 162 -1.61 -6.18 12.54
N LYS A 163 -0.74 -5.23 12.19
CA LYS A 163 -0.31 -4.13 13.05
C LYS A 163 -0.85 -2.84 12.46
N VAL A 164 -1.56 -2.07 13.27
CA VAL A 164 -2.12 -0.78 12.90
C VAL A 164 -1.23 0.32 13.45
N ASN A 165 -0.86 1.27 12.59
CA ASN A 165 -0.24 2.53 12.97
C ASN A 165 -1.24 3.63 12.59
N THR A 166 -1.70 4.38 13.56
CA THR A 166 -2.74 5.39 13.35
C THR A 166 -2.42 6.67 14.12
N ASP A 167 -2.93 7.77 13.63
CA ASP A 167 -2.97 9.05 14.32
C ASP A 167 -4.10 9.05 15.37
N SER A 168 -4.01 9.95 16.36
CA SER A 168 -4.99 10.08 17.43
C SER A 168 -6.38 10.54 16.98
N HIS A 169 -6.49 11.14 15.80
CA HIS A 169 -7.75 11.70 15.27
C HIS A 169 -8.66 10.65 14.62
N ILE A 170 -8.12 9.48 14.30
CA ILE A 170 -8.89 8.39 13.69
C ILE A 170 -8.64 7.07 14.39
N ASN A 171 -9.63 6.18 14.32
CA ASN A 171 -9.50 4.80 14.78
C ASN A 171 -9.54 3.87 13.58
N VAL A 172 -8.57 2.95 13.52
CA VAL A 172 -8.47 1.95 12.46
C VAL A 172 -8.53 0.56 13.06
N SER A 173 -9.41 -0.28 12.55
CA SER A 173 -9.51 -1.69 12.93
C SER A 173 -9.48 -2.60 11.71
N VAL A 174 -8.97 -3.82 11.91
CA VAL A 174 -8.84 -4.83 10.84
C VAL A 174 -9.49 -6.13 11.30
N LYS A 175 -10.40 -6.67 10.50
CA LYS A 175 -11.07 -7.94 10.79
C LYS A 175 -11.05 -8.89 9.58
N PRO A 176 -10.56 -10.13 9.74
CA PRO A 176 -9.83 -10.64 10.89
C PRO A 176 -8.45 -9.96 11.04
N SER A 177 -7.91 -9.93 12.25
CA SER A 177 -6.58 -9.37 12.55
C SER A 177 -5.43 -10.38 12.33
N THR A 178 -5.77 -11.61 11.98
CA THR A 178 -4.82 -12.69 11.70
C THR A 178 -5.25 -13.44 10.44
N LEU A 179 -4.30 -13.66 9.53
CA LEU A 179 -4.50 -14.42 8.30
C LEU A 179 -3.51 -15.58 8.27
N SER A 180 -4.02 -16.83 8.28
CA SER A 180 -3.19 -18.04 8.19
C SER A 180 -3.40 -18.71 6.84
N PHE A 181 -2.33 -18.95 6.10
CA PHE A 181 -2.33 -19.50 4.76
C PHE A 181 -1.78 -20.93 4.77
N LYS A 182 -2.53 -21.88 4.21
CA LYS A 182 -2.14 -23.29 4.12
C LYS A 182 -1.26 -23.60 2.91
N SER A 183 -1.36 -22.76 1.87
CA SER A 183 -0.63 -22.95 0.61
C SER A 183 -0.22 -21.62 -0.01
N SER A 184 0.76 -21.68 -0.90
CA SER A 184 1.02 -20.59 -1.85
C SER A 184 -0.18 -20.47 -2.81
N GLY A 185 -0.49 -19.24 -3.25
CA GLY A 185 -1.64 -18.94 -4.09
C GLY A 185 -2.97 -18.82 -3.33
N GLU A 186 -3.04 -19.17 -2.03
CA GLU A 186 -4.26 -19.03 -1.24
C GLU A 186 -4.64 -17.57 -1.06
N LYS A 187 -5.95 -17.29 -1.21
CA LYS A 187 -6.52 -15.94 -1.05
C LYS A 187 -7.28 -15.82 0.25
N LYS A 188 -7.12 -14.70 0.94
CA LYS A 188 -7.88 -14.37 2.14
C LYS A 188 -8.34 -12.93 2.12
N SER A 189 -9.59 -12.74 2.57
CA SER A 189 -10.23 -11.42 2.64
C SER A 189 -10.23 -10.89 4.06
N PHE A 190 -10.18 -9.58 4.18
CA PHE A 190 -10.32 -8.85 5.42
C PHE A 190 -11.00 -7.50 5.16
N VAL A 191 -11.49 -6.87 6.21
CA VAL A 191 -12.09 -5.54 6.15
C VAL A 191 -11.29 -4.61 7.06
N VAL A 192 -10.94 -3.46 6.52
CA VAL A 192 -10.35 -2.35 7.27
C VAL A 192 -11.46 -1.34 7.53
N THR A 193 -11.76 -1.08 8.80
CA THR A 193 -12.73 -0.06 9.20
C THR A 193 -11.99 1.14 9.76
N VAL A 194 -12.26 2.30 9.20
CA VAL A 194 -11.70 3.59 9.63
C VAL A 194 -12.84 4.47 10.13
N SER A 195 -12.72 4.99 11.34
CA SER A 195 -13.74 5.85 11.95
C SER A 195 -13.10 7.02 12.66
N GLY A 196 -13.84 8.13 12.80
CA GLY A 196 -13.39 9.34 13.47
C GLY A 196 -14.55 10.21 13.93
N LYS A 197 -14.22 11.17 14.82
CA LYS A 197 -15.18 12.14 15.37
C LYS A 197 -14.94 13.51 14.73
N GLY A 198 -15.31 13.64 13.45
CA GLY A 198 -15.20 14.92 12.77
C GLY A 198 -13.76 15.44 12.62
N LEU A 199 -13.33 15.64 11.41
CA LEU A 199 -12.06 16.28 11.09
C LEU A 199 -12.34 17.73 10.69
N PRO A 200 -11.53 18.72 11.12
CA PRO A 200 -11.64 20.09 10.62
C PRO A 200 -11.52 20.14 9.10
N LYS A 201 -11.99 21.24 8.50
CA LYS A 201 -11.82 21.47 7.05
C LYS A 201 -10.35 21.50 6.66
N GLN A 202 -10.05 20.99 5.46
CA GLN A 202 -8.70 20.94 4.90
C GLN A 202 -7.71 20.13 5.76
N THR A 203 -8.23 19.17 6.52
CA THR A 203 -7.40 18.28 7.35
C THR A 203 -7.10 17.00 6.58
N ARG A 204 -5.90 16.50 6.77
CA ARG A 204 -5.44 15.22 6.26
C ARG A 204 -4.85 14.40 7.40
N VAL A 205 -5.27 13.17 7.52
CA VAL A 205 -4.81 12.25 8.55
C VAL A 205 -4.32 10.97 7.89
N SER A 206 -3.12 10.54 8.25
CA SER A 206 -2.47 9.36 7.71
C SER A 206 -2.45 8.23 8.72
N ALA A 207 -2.66 7.02 8.24
CA ALA A 207 -2.52 5.78 8.99
C ALA A 207 -1.92 4.69 8.10
N SER A 208 -1.61 3.56 8.67
CA SER A 208 -1.24 2.38 7.88
C SER A 208 -1.56 1.09 8.60
N ILE A 209 -1.79 0.04 7.83
CA ILE A 209 -1.77 -1.34 8.31
C ILE A 209 -0.53 -2.03 7.78
N VAL A 210 0.04 -2.90 8.59
CA VAL A 210 1.17 -3.76 8.22
C VAL A 210 0.82 -5.19 8.58
N TRP A 211 0.72 -6.04 7.56
CA TRP A 211 0.66 -7.48 7.78
C TRP A 211 2.08 -8.01 7.93
N SER A 212 2.35 -8.70 9.04
CA SER A 212 3.69 -9.27 9.28
C SER A 212 3.61 -10.70 9.80
N ASP A 213 4.51 -11.54 9.28
CA ASP A 213 4.78 -12.90 9.75
C ASP A 213 6.11 -12.98 10.53
N GLY A 214 6.76 -11.84 10.76
CA GLY A 214 8.07 -11.72 11.40
C GLY A 214 9.22 -11.57 10.40
N ILE A 215 9.05 -11.99 9.14
CA ILE A 215 10.03 -11.87 8.05
C ILE A 215 9.55 -10.84 7.04
N HIS A 216 8.33 -11.02 6.53
CA HIS A 216 7.71 -10.14 5.54
C HIS A 216 6.90 -9.05 6.24
N ASN A 217 6.89 -7.87 5.64
CA ASN A 217 6.09 -6.74 6.09
C ASN A 217 5.37 -6.13 4.88
N VAL A 218 4.06 -6.29 4.85
CA VAL A 218 3.18 -5.86 3.77
C VAL A 218 2.44 -4.62 4.23
N ARG A 219 2.97 -3.43 3.92
CA ARG A 219 2.43 -2.14 4.38
C ARG A 219 1.39 -1.61 3.39
N SER A 220 0.26 -1.20 3.92
CA SER A 220 -0.82 -0.53 3.17
C SER A 220 -1.13 0.83 3.82
N PRO A 221 -0.86 1.94 3.13
CA PRO A 221 -1.17 3.27 3.64
C PRO A 221 -2.66 3.56 3.57
N ILE A 222 -3.13 4.37 4.51
CA ILE A 222 -4.51 4.85 4.64
C ILE A 222 -4.46 6.36 4.79
N VAL A 223 -5.25 7.08 4.00
CA VAL A 223 -5.39 8.53 4.10
C VAL A 223 -6.86 8.90 4.21
N VAL A 224 -7.19 9.70 5.23
CA VAL A 224 -8.51 10.33 5.38
C VAL A 224 -8.33 11.83 5.27
N TYR A 225 -9.21 12.47 4.50
CA TYR A 225 -9.13 13.91 4.26
C TYR A 225 -10.53 14.53 4.12
N THR A 226 -10.61 15.84 4.40
CA THR A 226 -11.82 16.66 4.31
C THR A 226 -11.73 17.71 3.22
#